data_ce70c4ec9c3ef95bae06bbe38c035648
#
_entry.id   ce70c4ec9c3ef95bae06bbe38c035648
#
_cell.length_a   1.000
_cell.length_b   1.000
_cell.length_c   1.000
_cell.angle_alpha   90.00
_cell.angle_beta   90.00
_cell.angle_gamma   90.00
#
_symmetry.space_group_name_H-M   'P 1'
#
loop_
_entity.id
_entity.type
_entity.pdbx_description
1 polymer ?
#
loop_
_entity_poly.entity_id
_entity_poly.type
_entity_poly.pdbx_seq_one_letter_code
_entity_poly.pdbx_strand_id
1 'polypeptide(L)'
;RRIFALALAIALLALALTGCGSKDNGSAADGDTVTVKLGVVGAIYDDIWKPAQEALKAEGINLEIVQFSDYVTPNNALANGEIDLNAFQHRIYLQGEIANYGYEIQNIGNTFIAPMSLFSSKISSVSELKDGDIIAIPDDLTNGGRALKVLESAGIITLNSAAGFNPTLDDIQTYNIGVTIKELKANVIVSALPDVTAAIVNNNYALDFGLSASDAIFADDRLDIEDYWNLIAARTADLSDPDKVEIFRKVVEAYQSDATLEVFNTECRGFYTPAGWDQDLLPQT
;
A
#
# COMPACT_ATOMS: atom_id res chain seq x y z
N ARG A 1 53.70 -39.89 -32.40
CA ARG A 1 52.29 -39.43 -32.10
C ARG A 1 52.23 -38.35 -31.04
N ARG A 2 53.35 -37.87 -30.42
CA ARG A 2 53.37 -36.82 -29.40
C ARG A 2 53.95 -35.48 -29.86
N ILE A 3 54.36 -35.34 -31.08
CA ILE A 3 55.01 -34.14 -31.63
C ILE A 3 54.02 -33.27 -32.44
N PHE A 4 52.89 -33.82 -32.87
CA PHE A 4 51.85 -33.05 -33.57
C PHE A 4 50.85 -32.28 -32.69
N ALA A 5 50.84 -32.54 -31.40
CA ALA A 5 49.96 -31.83 -30.45
C ALA A 5 50.52 -30.48 -29.94
N LEU A 6 51.85 -30.24 -30.08
CA LEU A 6 52.47 -29.01 -29.57
C LEU A 6 52.48 -27.88 -30.62
N ALA A 7 52.33 -28.18 -31.92
CA ALA A 7 52.34 -27.18 -32.98
C ALA A 7 50.96 -26.48 -33.16
N LEU A 8 49.85 -27.07 -32.70
CA LEU A 8 48.53 -26.48 -32.81
C LEU A 8 48.20 -25.51 -31.66
N ALA A 9 48.91 -25.61 -30.52
CA ALA A 9 48.68 -24.73 -29.38
C ALA A 9 49.37 -23.35 -29.49
N ILE A 10 50.36 -23.20 -30.35
CA ILE A 10 51.10 -21.95 -30.56
C ILE A 10 50.46 -21.09 -31.67
N ALA A 11 49.67 -21.67 -32.57
CA ALA A 11 49.01 -20.94 -33.65
C ALA A 11 47.74 -20.20 -33.20
N LEU A 12 47.20 -20.49 -32.00
CA LEU A 12 45.97 -19.85 -31.44
C LEU A 12 46.28 -18.65 -30.53
N LEU A 13 47.58 -18.35 -30.24
CA LEU A 13 47.96 -17.24 -29.37
C LEU A 13 48.40 -15.98 -30.10
N ALA A 14 48.43 -15.98 -31.44
CA ALA A 14 48.95 -14.88 -32.26
C ALA A 14 47.88 -14.03 -32.97
N LEU A 15 46.57 -14.24 -32.69
CA LEU A 15 45.46 -13.53 -33.34
C LEU A 15 44.71 -12.56 -32.43
N ALA A 16 45.27 -12.22 -31.29
CA ALA A 16 44.60 -11.34 -30.29
C ALA A 16 45.18 -9.92 -30.18
N LEU A 17 45.96 -9.43 -31.15
CA LEU A 17 46.61 -8.11 -31.03
C LEU A 17 46.50 -7.25 -32.31
N THR A 18 45.33 -7.20 -32.95
CA THR A 18 45.03 -6.14 -33.93
C THR A 18 43.57 -5.81 -33.90
N GLY A 19 43.17 -4.99 -32.94
CA GLY A 19 41.86 -4.32 -32.90
C GLY A 19 42.11 -2.84 -32.65
N CYS A 20 42.33 -2.13 -33.76
CA CYS A 20 42.41 -0.67 -33.76
C CYS A 20 41.10 -0.02 -33.38
N GLY A 21 41.24 1.11 -32.70
CA GLY A 21 40.21 1.96 -32.19
C GLY A 21 39.13 2.38 -33.20
N SER A 22 37.90 2.20 -32.77
CA SER A 22 36.79 3.03 -33.14
C SER A 22 36.42 3.89 -31.91
N LYS A 23 36.53 5.19 -32.10
CA LYS A 23 35.93 6.14 -31.19
C LYS A 23 34.42 5.99 -31.37
N ASP A 24 33.77 5.27 -30.48
CA ASP A 24 32.35 5.43 -30.26
C ASP A 24 32.12 6.51 -29.22
N ASN A 25 31.44 7.54 -29.68
CA ASN A 25 30.94 8.62 -28.86
C ASN A 25 29.91 8.13 -27.84
N GLY A 26 30.12 8.47 -26.58
CA GLY A 26 29.03 8.80 -25.66
C GLY A 26 28.13 7.64 -25.27
N SER A 27 28.65 6.64 -24.55
CA SER A 27 27.86 5.94 -23.56
C SER A 27 27.95 6.76 -22.28
N ALA A 28 26.81 7.30 -21.86
CA ALA A 28 26.68 7.84 -20.50
C ALA A 28 27.18 6.78 -19.52
N ALA A 29 27.98 7.19 -18.56
CA ALA A 29 28.41 6.35 -17.47
C ALA A 29 27.17 5.64 -16.91
N ASP A 30 27.20 4.31 -16.94
CA ASP A 30 26.28 3.45 -16.20
C ASP A 30 26.65 3.67 -14.71
N GLY A 31 26.11 4.72 -14.13
CA GLY A 31 26.17 4.96 -12.70
C GLY A 31 25.42 3.80 -12.04
N ASP A 32 26.01 3.20 -11.00
CA ASP A 32 25.42 2.09 -10.26
C ASP A 32 23.94 2.41 -9.93
N THR A 33 23.00 1.77 -10.62
CA THR A 33 21.57 1.93 -10.37
C THR A 33 21.24 1.29 -9.03
N VAL A 34 20.70 2.08 -8.10
CA VAL A 34 20.25 1.60 -6.80
C VAL A 34 18.84 1.04 -6.94
N THR A 35 18.60 -0.19 -6.50
CA THR A 35 17.25 -0.77 -6.47
C THR A 35 16.66 -0.63 -5.09
N VAL A 36 15.42 -0.10 -5.02
CA VAL A 36 14.58 -0.01 -3.82
C VAL A 36 13.34 -0.86 -4.05
N LYS A 37 13.10 -1.84 -3.18
CA LYS A 37 11.91 -2.70 -3.21
C LYS A 37 10.81 -2.13 -2.35
N LEU A 38 9.66 -1.82 -2.96
CA LEU A 38 8.49 -1.28 -2.30
C LEU A 38 7.35 -2.30 -2.27
N GLY A 39 6.96 -2.75 -1.08
CA GLY A 39 5.81 -3.63 -0.88
C GLY A 39 4.48 -2.88 -0.88
N VAL A 40 3.53 -3.35 -1.68
CA VAL A 40 2.18 -2.79 -1.77
C VAL A 40 1.13 -3.90 -1.78
N VAL A 41 -0.15 -3.55 -1.55
CA VAL A 41 -1.27 -4.49 -1.55
C VAL A 41 -2.37 -3.99 -2.48
N GLY A 42 -2.52 -4.65 -3.64
CA GLY A 42 -3.52 -4.31 -4.65
C GLY A 42 -2.92 -3.79 -5.94
N ALA A 43 -3.55 -4.15 -7.07
CA ALA A 43 -3.05 -3.82 -8.40
C ALA A 43 -3.08 -2.33 -8.72
N ILE A 44 -4.00 -1.57 -8.10
CA ILE A 44 -4.08 -0.10 -8.28
C ILE A 44 -2.77 0.62 -7.92
N TYR A 45 -1.95 0.04 -7.03
CA TYR A 45 -0.68 0.64 -6.65
C TYR A 45 0.36 0.64 -7.78
N ASP A 46 0.24 -0.22 -8.79
CA ASP A 46 1.09 -0.16 -9.99
C ASP A 46 0.88 1.16 -10.74
N ASP A 47 -0.37 1.61 -10.87
CA ASP A 47 -0.69 2.88 -11.51
C ASP A 47 -0.27 4.08 -10.62
N ILE A 48 -0.53 4.00 -9.31
CA ILE A 48 -0.22 5.08 -8.36
C ILE A 48 1.29 5.34 -8.27
N TRP A 49 2.11 4.30 -8.27
CA TRP A 49 3.56 4.42 -8.13
C TRP A 49 4.31 4.63 -9.44
N LYS A 50 3.64 4.45 -10.59
CA LYS A 50 4.26 4.60 -11.91
C LYS A 50 4.91 5.97 -12.13
N PRO A 51 4.27 7.11 -11.82
CA PRO A 51 4.94 8.41 -11.95
C PRO A 51 6.22 8.53 -11.12
N ALA A 52 6.21 8.02 -9.88
CA ALA A 52 7.38 8.01 -9.02
C ALA A 52 8.49 7.10 -9.56
N GLN A 53 8.15 5.92 -10.09
CA GLN A 53 9.12 5.03 -10.76
C GLN A 53 9.81 5.72 -11.94
N GLU A 54 9.05 6.45 -12.76
CA GLU A 54 9.58 7.17 -13.93
C GLU A 54 10.51 8.32 -13.51
N ALA A 55 10.14 9.09 -12.48
CA ALA A 55 10.94 10.17 -11.94
C ALA A 55 12.25 9.66 -11.32
N LEU A 56 12.18 8.64 -10.48
CA LEU A 56 13.32 8.05 -9.78
C LEU A 56 14.32 7.39 -10.74
N LYS A 57 13.84 6.79 -11.82
CA LYS A 57 14.71 6.21 -12.85
C LYS A 57 15.64 7.24 -13.48
N ALA A 58 15.21 8.49 -13.65
CA ALA A 58 16.05 9.58 -14.14
C ALA A 58 17.18 9.95 -13.17
N GLU A 59 17.02 9.59 -11.87
CA GLU A 59 17.99 9.81 -10.81
C GLU A 59 18.84 8.57 -10.49
N GLY A 60 18.77 7.51 -11.31
CA GLY A 60 19.52 6.27 -11.09
C GLY A 60 18.93 5.38 -9.99
N ILE A 61 17.67 5.58 -9.61
CA ILE A 61 16.96 4.74 -8.63
C ILE A 61 15.92 3.89 -9.37
N ASN A 62 16.03 2.57 -9.25
CA ASN A 62 15.05 1.60 -9.73
C ASN A 62 14.08 1.25 -8.59
N LEU A 63 12.86 1.80 -8.60
CA LEU A 63 11.82 1.44 -7.66
C LEU A 63 11.09 0.18 -8.14
N GLU A 64 11.34 -0.96 -7.48
CA GLU A 64 10.71 -2.25 -7.79
C GLU A 64 9.45 -2.42 -6.93
N ILE A 65 8.28 -2.54 -7.56
CA ILE A 65 7.03 -2.80 -6.84
C ILE A 65 6.90 -4.29 -6.56
N VAL A 66 6.72 -4.65 -5.29
CA VAL A 66 6.50 -6.01 -4.81
C VAL A 66 5.05 -6.13 -4.34
N GLN A 67 4.23 -6.86 -5.10
CA GLN A 67 2.81 -7.04 -4.80
C GLN A 67 2.58 -8.09 -3.73
N PHE A 68 1.74 -7.76 -2.75
CA PHE A 68 1.22 -8.68 -1.73
C PHE A 68 -0.30 -8.83 -1.88
N SER A 69 -0.84 -9.96 -1.42
CA SER A 69 -2.27 -10.28 -1.52
C SER A 69 -3.07 -10.00 -0.25
N ASP A 70 -2.39 -9.66 0.86
CA ASP A 70 -3.00 -9.42 2.16
C ASP A 70 -2.25 -8.34 2.95
N TYR A 71 -2.82 -7.91 4.09
CA TYR A 71 -2.22 -6.88 4.93
C TYR A 71 -1.24 -7.41 5.99
N VAL A 72 -1.17 -8.74 6.20
CA VAL A 72 -0.33 -9.35 7.26
C VAL A 72 1.13 -9.46 6.83
N THR A 73 1.35 -9.84 5.57
CA THR A 73 2.67 -10.22 5.06
C THR A 73 3.64 -9.03 4.88
N PRO A 74 3.23 -7.83 4.42
CA PRO A 74 4.18 -6.78 4.03
C PRO A 74 5.03 -6.23 5.18
N ASN A 75 4.49 -6.09 6.40
CA ASN A 75 5.26 -5.62 7.54
C ASN A 75 6.31 -6.64 7.99
N ASN A 76 5.99 -7.94 7.90
CA ASN A 76 6.95 -9.00 8.15
C ASN A 76 8.08 -8.99 7.13
N ALA A 77 7.75 -8.89 5.83
CA ALA A 77 8.72 -8.80 4.75
C ALA A 77 9.65 -7.57 4.91
N LEU A 78 9.10 -6.41 5.31
CA LEU A 78 9.87 -5.20 5.60
C LEU A 78 10.81 -5.43 6.79
N ALA A 79 10.31 -5.95 7.90
CA ALA A 79 11.10 -6.18 9.11
C ALA A 79 12.25 -7.17 8.86
N ASN A 80 12.04 -8.18 8.01
CA ASN A 80 13.05 -9.18 7.63
C ASN A 80 14.02 -8.71 6.54
N GLY A 81 13.82 -7.53 5.93
CA GLY A 81 14.70 -7.00 4.87
C GLY A 81 14.47 -7.65 3.50
N GLU A 82 13.33 -8.28 3.27
CA GLU A 82 12.94 -8.83 1.96
C GLU A 82 12.52 -7.72 1.00
N ILE A 83 11.96 -6.62 1.56
CA ILE A 83 11.68 -5.34 0.91
C ILE A 83 12.31 -4.21 1.71
N ASP A 84 12.48 -3.04 1.09
CA ASP A 84 13.10 -1.87 1.71
C ASP A 84 12.08 -0.92 2.32
N LEU A 85 10.94 -0.78 1.66
CA LEU A 85 9.81 0.06 2.05
C LEU A 85 8.50 -0.73 1.89
N ASN A 86 7.44 -0.29 2.58
CA ASN A 86 6.08 -0.65 2.19
C ASN A 86 5.15 0.57 2.20
N ALA A 87 4.08 0.53 1.38
CA ALA A 87 3.09 1.59 1.28
C ALA A 87 1.71 1.00 1.00
N PHE A 88 1.03 0.49 2.04
CA PHE A 88 -0.28 -0.15 1.92
C PHE A 88 -1.20 0.13 3.10
N GLN A 89 -0.68 0.70 4.19
CA GLN A 89 -1.30 0.74 5.51
C GLN A 89 -1.48 2.18 6.02
N HIS A 90 -2.46 2.38 6.88
CA HIS A 90 -2.62 3.63 7.61
C HIS A 90 -1.93 3.59 8.98
N ARG A 91 -1.76 4.77 9.61
CA ARG A 91 -0.98 4.94 10.85
C ARG A 91 -1.43 4.00 11.97
N ILE A 92 -2.73 3.91 12.25
CA ILE A 92 -3.21 3.09 13.36
C ILE A 92 -3.02 1.59 13.10
N TYR A 93 -3.07 1.14 11.83
CA TYR A 93 -2.74 -0.24 11.49
C TYR A 93 -1.27 -0.53 11.80
N LEU A 94 -0.36 0.33 11.34
CA LEU A 94 1.06 0.22 11.64
C LEU A 94 1.34 0.18 13.14
N GLN A 95 0.70 1.07 13.93
CA GLN A 95 0.84 1.10 15.39
C GLN A 95 0.37 -0.21 16.03
N GLY A 96 -0.75 -0.76 15.57
CA GLY A 96 -1.25 -2.06 16.02
C GLY A 96 -0.28 -3.21 15.72
N GLU A 97 0.28 -3.25 14.52
CA GLU A 97 1.27 -4.25 14.10
C GLU A 97 2.57 -4.15 14.94
N ILE A 98 3.06 -2.93 15.18
CA ILE A 98 4.22 -2.71 16.06
C ILE A 98 3.93 -3.20 17.48
N ALA A 99 2.74 -2.87 18.03
CA ALA A 99 2.37 -3.29 19.37
C ALA A 99 2.23 -4.81 19.51
N ASN A 100 1.73 -5.49 18.47
CA ASN A 100 1.47 -6.93 18.48
C ASN A 100 2.73 -7.77 18.20
N TYR A 101 3.60 -7.30 17.29
CA TYR A 101 4.71 -8.10 16.78
C TYR A 101 6.09 -7.55 17.13
N GLY A 102 6.17 -6.33 17.69
CA GLY A 102 7.44 -5.70 18.07
C GLY A 102 8.29 -5.29 16.86
N TYR A 103 7.68 -4.98 15.71
CA TYR A 103 8.41 -4.55 14.55
C TYR A 103 9.14 -3.22 14.78
N GLU A 104 10.40 -3.14 14.39
CA GLU A 104 11.21 -1.92 14.40
C GLU A 104 11.08 -1.21 13.04
N ILE A 105 9.87 -0.76 12.72
CA ILE A 105 9.52 -0.03 11.49
C ILE A 105 8.79 1.26 11.86
N GLN A 106 8.90 2.27 11.00
CA GLN A 106 8.27 3.56 11.24
C GLN A 106 7.81 4.25 9.97
N ASN A 107 6.89 5.19 10.10
CA ASN A 107 6.42 6.07 9.04
C ASN A 107 7.53 7.05 8.63
N ILE A 108 7.81 7.14 7.33
CA ILE A 108 8.77 8.06 6.73
C ILE A 108 8.16 9.07 5.76
N GLY A 109 6.88 8.90 5.41
CA GLY A 109 6.14 9.81 4.52
C GLY A 109 4.68 9.43 4.46
N ASN A 110 3.80 10.43 4.41
CA ASN A 110 2.36 10.21 4.29
C ASN A 110 1.96 10.13 2.81
N THR A 111 0.90 9.41 2.52
CA THR A 111 0.46 9.18 1.14
C THR A 111 -0.93 9.78 0.87
N PHE A 112 -1.98 9.18 1.39
CA PHE A 112 -3.36 9.61 1.17
C PHE A 112 -4.25 9.25 2.35
N ILE A 113 -5.44 9.83 2.36
CA ILE A 113 -6.58 9.34 3.13
C ILE A 113 -7.68 8.90 2.17
N ALA A 114 -8.46 7.91 2.61
CA ALA A 114 -9.60 7.43 1.87
C ALA A 114 -10.78 7.16 2.81
N PRO A 115 -12.03 7.46 2.41
CA PRO A 115 -13.20 7.08 3.17
C PRO A 115 -13.29 5.55 3.29
N MET A 116 -13.79 5.04 4.40
CA MET A 116 -14.19 3.63 4.47
C MET A 116 -15.67 3.53 4.09
N SER A 117 -15.99 2.61 3.17
CA SER A 117 -17.29 2.64 2.48
C SER A 117 -18.04 1.32 2.61
N LEU A 118 -19.38 1.44 2.72
CA LEU A 118 -20.33 0.33 2.70
C LEU A 118 -20.85 0.14 1.27
N PHE A 119 -20.69 -1.06 0.73
CA PHE A 119 -21.14 -1.45 -0.60
C PHE A 119 -22.21 -2.51 -0.53
N SER A 120 -23.02 -2.58 -1.57
CA SER A 120 -24.02 -3.65 -1.74
C SER A 120 -24.27 -3.95 -3.21
N SER A 121 -24.50 -5.22 -3.51
CA SER A 121 -25.04 -5.67 -4.79
C SER A 121 -26.54 -5.95 -4.75
N LYS A 122 -27.19 -5.75 -3.59
CA LYS A 122 -28.59 -6.14 -3.33
C LYS A 122 -29.52 -4.98 -3.00
N ILE A 123 -28.97 -3.92 -2.37
CA ILE A 123 -29.72 -2.73 -1.97
C ILE A 123 -29.01 -1.48 -2.46
N SER A 124 -29.72 -0.38 -2.62
CA SER A 124 -29.19 0.89 -3.12
C SER A 124 -29.04 1.96 -2.03
N SER A 125 -29.54 1.69 -0.82
CA SER A 125 -29.53 2.63 0.30
C SER A 125 -29.52 1.88 1.63
N VAL A 126 -28.88 2.45 2.65
CA VAL A 126 -28.91 1.98 4.04
C VAL A 126 -30.36 1.83 4.56
N SER A 127 -31.29 2.69 4.09
CA SER A 127 -32.70 2.65 4.50
C SER A 127 -33.44 1.39 4.05
N GLU A 128 -32.88 0.59 3.16
CA GLU A 128 -33.45 -0.69 2.70
C GLU A 128 -33.00 -1.88 3.58
N LEU A 129 -32.05 -1.68 4.50
CA LEU A 129 -31.62 -2.70 5.46
C LEU A 129 -32.77 -3.08 6.39
N LYS A 130 -32.86 -4.33 6.74
CA LYS A 130 -33.87 -4.93 7.60
C LYS A 130 -33.29 -5.98 8.53
N ASP A 131 -34.07 -6.36 9.53
CA ASP A 131 -33.72 -7.43 10.45
C ASP A 131 -33.42 -8.74 9.71
N GLY A 132 -32.34 -9.40 10.09
CA GLY A 132 -31.85 -10.62 9.47
C GLY A 132 -30.86 -10.42 8.32
N ASP A 133 -30.64 -9.18 7.86
CA ASP A 133 -29.61 -8.87 6.85
C ASP A 133 -28.20 -9.12 7.40
N ILE A 134 -27.28 -9.46 6.50
CA ILE A 134 -25.90 -9.75 6.84
C ILE A 134 -25.01 -8.62 6.31
N ILE A 135 -24.15 -8.08 7.18
CA ILE A 135 -23.10 -7.09 6.82
C ILE A 135 -21.75 -7.69 7.10
N ALA A 136 -20.88 -7.79 6.07
CA ALA A 136 -19.50 -8.21 6.25
C ALA A 136 -18.60 -7.00 6.56
N ILE A 137 -17.62 -7.20 7.46
CA ILE A 137 -16.60 -6.22 7.82
C ILE A 137 -15.22 -6.87 7.90
N PRO A 138 -14.09 -6.11 7.85
CA PRO A 138 -12.75 -6.64 8.07
C PRO A 138 -12.59 -7.26 9.48
N ASP A 139 -11.82 -8.35 9.56
CA ASP A 139 -11.57 -9.11 10.81
C ASP A 139 -10.35 -8.61 11.61
N ASP A 140 -9.55 -7.69 11.06
CA ASP A 140 -8.47 -7.09 11.82
C ASP A 140 -8.97 -5.98 12.74
N LEU A 141 -8.33 -5.84 13.92
CA LEU A 141 -8.77 -4.94 14.99
C LEU A 141 -8.98 -3.49 14.52
N THR A 142 -8.10 -2.97 13.67
CA THR A 142 -8.13 -1.54 13.32
C THR A 142 -9.13 -1.25 12.20
N ASN A 143 -9.15 -2.06 11.12
CA ASN A 143 -10.15 -1.91 10.06
C ASN A 143 -11.54 -2.37 10.52
N GLY A 144 -11.64 -3.44 11.31
CA GLY A 144 -12.90 -3.88 11.94
C GLY A 144 -13.48 -2.80 12.85
N GLY A 145 -12.65 -2.22 13.72
CA GLY A 145 -13.06 -1.12 14.60
C GLY A 145 -13.51 0.12 13.82
N ARG A 146 -12.79 0.48 12.74
CA ARG A 146 -13.19 1.56 11.84
C ARG A 146 -14.51 1.25 11.13
N ALA A 147 -14.69 0.00 10.67
CA ALA A 147 -15.92 -0.44 10.04
C ALA A 147 -17.13 -0.31 10.98
N LEU A 148 -16.98 -0.68 12.26
CA LEU A 148 -18.03 -0.51 13.27
C LEU A 148 -18.41 0.96 13.44
N LYS A 149 -17.44 1.89 13.45
CA LYS A 149 -17.71 3.32 13.48
C LYS A 149 -18.45 3.82 12.23
N VAL A 150 -18.16 3.26 11.07
CA VAL A 150 -18.93 3.54 9.84
C VAL A 150 -20.37 3.06 9.97
N LEU A 151 -20.61 1.86 10.51
CA LEU A 151 -21.95 1.34 10.75
C LEU A 151 -22.71 2.17 11.80
N GLU A 152 -22.03 2.70 12.82
CA GLU A 152 -22.61 3.65 13.78
C GLU A 152 -23.00 4.95 13.09
N SER A 153 -22.10 5.55 12.29
CA SER A 153 -22.37 6.78 11.54
C SER A 153 -23.53 6.61 10.55
N ALA A 154 -23.68 5.40 9.98
CA ALA A 154 -24.82 5.03 9.13
C ALA A 154 -26.12 4.79 9.92
N GLY A 155 -26.10 4.85 11.25
CA GLY A 155 -27.27 4.63 12.12
C GLY A 155 -27.70 3.17 12.25
N ILE A 156 -26.87 2.21 11.84
CA ILE A 156 -27.18 0.77 11.87
C ILE A 156 -27.00 0.19 13.26
N ILE A 157 -25.95 0.63 13.99
CA ILE A 157 -25.64 0.23 15.36
C ILE A 157 -25.38 1.45 16.23
N THR A 158 -25.28 1.23 17.53
CA THR A 158 -24.77 2.20 18.50
C THR A 158 -23.64 1.56 19.29
N LEU A 159 -22.51 2.21 19.35
CA LEU A 159 -21.32 1.72 20.08
C LEU A 159 -21.28 2.27 21.52
N ASN A 160 -20.58 1.55 22.38
CA ASN A 160 -20.22 2.06 23.70
C ASN A 160 -19.27 3.27 23.55
N SER A 161 -19.63 4.41 24.08
CA SER A 161 -18.81 5.63 24.01
C SER A 161 -17.43 5.48 24.67
N ALA A 162 -17.24 4.47 25.51
CA ALA A 162 -15.96 4.13 26.14
C ALA A 162 -15.09 3.18 25.33
N ALA A 163 -15.57 2.65 24.18
CA ALA A 163 -14.85 1.68 23.35
C ALA A 163 -13.56 2.22 22.69
N GLY A 164 -13.35 3.53 22.75
CA GLY A 164 -12.13 4.16 22.22
C GLY A 164 -12.03 4.13 20.71
N PHE A 165 -10.79 4.02 20.21
CA PHE A 165 -10.51 4.17 18.78
C PHE A 165 -10.79 2.89 17.99
N ASN A 166 -10.56 1.72 18.57
CA ASN A 166 -10.73 0.41 17.92
C ASN A 166 -11.84 -0.42 18.64
N PRO A 167 -13.14 -0.09 18.45
CA PRO A 167 -14.22 -0.89 19.00
C PRO A 167 -14.23 -2.29 18.40
N THR A 168 -14.75 -3.25 19.17
CA THR A 168 -15.00 -4.64 18.76
C THR A 168 -16.50 -4.93 18.74
N LEU A 169 -16.91 -6.12 18.29
CA LEU A 169 -18.32 -6.52 18.33
C LEU A 169 -18.91 -6.48 19.76
N ASP A 170 -18.09 -6.69 20.77
CA ASP A 170 -18.52 -6.62 22.20
C ASP A 170 -18.85 -5.21 22.66
N ASP A 171 -18.41 -4.19 21.92
CA ASP A 171 -18.69 -2.78 22.19
C ASP A 171 -20.02 -2.30 21.58
N ILE A 172 -20.73 -3.15 20.84
CA ILE A 172 -22.04 -2.80 20.29
C ILE A 172 -23.08 -2.82 21.42
N GLN A 173 -23.60 -1.64 21.76
CA GLN A 173 -24.66 -1.49 22.77
C GLN A 173 -26.04 -1.81 22.20
N THR A 174 -26.28 -1.44 20.95
CA THR A 174 -27.61 -1.59 20.32
C THR A 174 -27.46 -1.86 18.83
N TYR A 175 -28.20 -2.80 18.34
CA TYR A 175 -28.48 -2.97 16.92
C TYR A 175 -29.77 -2.21 16.60
N ASN A 176 -29.65 -1.03 15.97
CA ASN A 176 -30.80 -0.19 15.59
C ASN A 176 -31.61 -0.86 14.45
N ILE A 177 -30.92 -1.68 13.66
CA ILE A 177 -31.48 -2.63 12.70
C ILE A 177 -30.89 -3.99 13.08
N GLY A 178 -31.73 -5.04 13.15
CA GLY A 178 -31.33 -6.37 13.60
C GLY A 178 -30.48 -7.13 12.57
N VAL A 179 -29.36 -6.52 12.13
CA VAL A 179 -28.42 -7.14 11.20
C VAL A 179 -27.48 -8.12 11.91
N THR A 180 -26.94 -9.07 11.15
CA THR A 180 -25.83 -9.93 11.59
C THR A 180 -24.52 -9.37 11.03
N ILE A 181 -23.57 -9.01 11.87
CA ILE A 181 -22.23 -8.58 11.45
C ILE A 181 -21.34 -9.81 11.33
N LYS A 182 -20.66 -9.96 10.19
CA LYS A 182 -19.77 -11.07 9.87
C LYS A 182 -18.37 -10.54 9.61
N GLU A 183 -17.41 -10.92 10.45
CA GLU A 183 -16.01 -10.58 10.27
C GLU A 183 -15.35 -11.52 9.25
N LEU A 184 -14.67 -10.97 8.26
CA LEU A 184 -13.96 -11.67 7.19
C LEU A 184 -12.61 -11.00 6.94
N LYS A 185 -11.64 -11.76 6.42
CA LYS A 185 -10.38 -11.17 5.94
C LYS A 185 -10.65 -10.12 4.88
N ALA A 186 -10.00 -8.96 5.00
CA ALA A 186 -10.24 -7.81 4.12
C ALA A 186 -10.15 -8.16 2.62
N ASN A 187 -9.20 -9.01 2.23
CA ASN A 187 -8.98 -9.42 0.85
C ASN A 187 -10.08 -10.33 0.25
N VAL A 188 -10.99 -10.88 1.05
CA VAL A 188 -12.08 -11.74 0.54
C VAL A 188 -13.44 -11.05 0.59
N ILE A 189 -13.57 -9.91 1.30
CA ILE A 189 -14.87 -9.26 1.53
C ILE A 189 -15.56 -8.87 0.23
N VAL A 190 -14.83 -8.27 -0.70
CA VAL A 190 -15.41 -7.81 -1.97
C VAL A 190 -15.99 -8.96 -2.78
N SER A 191 -15.35 -10.12 -2.75
CA SER A 191 -15.84 -11.34 -3.41
C SER A 191 -17.06 -11.94 -2.71
N ALA A 192 -17.30 -11.62 -1.43
CA ALA A 192 -18.44 -12.06 -0.66
C ALA A 192 -19.69 -11.17 -0.84
N LEU A 193 -19.58 -10.02 -1.55
CA LEU A 193 -20.71 -9.12 -1.78
C LEU A 193 -21.99 -9.80 -2.30
N PRO A 194 -21.95 -10.78 -3.24
CA PRO A 194 -23.15 -11.48 -3.67
C PRO A 194 -23.82 -12.33 -2.55
N ASP A 195 -23.09 -12.75 -1.55
CA ASP A 195 -23.56 -13.66 -0.50
C ASP A 195 -24.12 -12.92 0.73
N VAL A 196 -23.71 -11.65 0.94
CA VAL A 196 -24.17 -10.79 2.05
C VAL A 196 -25.11 -9.71 1.57
N THR A 197 -25.79 -8.98 2.46
CA THR A 197 -26.64 -7.85 2.07
C THR A 197 -25.81 -6.61 1.76
N ALA A 198 -24.76 -6.34 2.57
CA ALA A 198 -23.81 -5.27 2.35
C ALA A 198 -22.44 -5.63 2.95
N ALA A 199 -21.40 -4.90 2.59
CA ALA A 199 -20.08 -5.09 3.16
C ALA A 199 -19.28 -3.79 3.24
N ILE A 200 -18.51 -3.63 4.30
CA ILE A 200 -17.45 -2.62 4.39
C ILE A 200 -16.21 -3.15 3.69
N VAL A 201 -15.76 -2.46 2.63
CA VAL A 201 -14.63 -2.90 1.79
C VAL A 201 -13.53 -1.85 1.84
N ASN A 202 -12.29 -2.28 2.06
CA ASN A 202 -11.12 -1.42 1.93
C ASN A 202 -10.91 -1.01 0.47
N ASN A 203 -10.57 0.26 0.23
CA ASN A 203 -10.69 0.87 -1.10
C ASN A 203 -9.74 0.30 -2.15
N ASN A 204 -8.54 -0.16 -1.79
CA ASN A 204 -7.66 -0.86 -2.75
C ASN A 204 -8.34 -2.12 -3.31
N TYR A 205 -8.98 -2.94 -2.45
CA TYR A 205 -9.74 -4.11 -2.92
C TYR A 205 -11.01 -3.72 -3.69
N ALA A 206 -11.66 -2.62 -3.31
CA ALA A 206 -12.80 -2.08 -4.06
C ALA A 206 -12.37 -1.65 -5.47
N LEU A 207 -11.26 -0.91 -5.60
CA LEU A 207 -10.68 -0.48 -6.87
C LEU A 207 -10.28 -1.67 -7.76
N ASP A 208 -9.57 -2.64 -7.20
CA ASP A 208 -9.16 -3.86 -7.93
C ASP A 208 -10.36 -4.66 -8.45
N PHE A 209 -11.49 -4.60 -7.75
CA PHE A 209 -12.74 -5.23 -8.17
C PHE A 209 -13.55 -4.38 -9.15
N GLY A 210 -13.12 -3.15 -9.41
CA GLY A 210 -13.75 -2.24 -10.36
C GLY A 210 -14.82 -1.33 -9.77
N LEU A 211 -14.98 -1.28 -8.43
CA LEU A 211 -15.88 -0.36 -7.75
C LEU A 211 -15.31 1.07 -7.74
N SER A 212 -16.21 2.04 -7.59
CA SER A 212 -15.91 3.46 -7.41
C SER A 212 -16.50 3.99 -6.12
N ALA A 213 -16.09 5.19 -5.69
CA ALA A 213 -16.67 5.85 -4.52
C ALA A 213 -18.19 6.08 -4.67
N SER A 214 -18.68 6.28 -5.91
CA SER A 214 -20.10 6.47 -6.20
C SER A 214 -20.94 5.19 -6.12
N ASP A 215 -20.34 4.01 -6.07
CA ASP A 215 -21.04 2.73 -5.90
C ASP A 215 -21.34 2.43 -4.43
N ALA A 216 -20.76 3.20 -3.49
CA ALA A 216 -21.01 3.04 -2.08
C ALA A 216 -22.41 3.48 -1.71
N ILE A 217 -23.14 2.67 -0.92
CA ILE A 217 -24.45 3.03 -0.35
C ILE A 217 -24.30 3.90 0.91
N PHE A 218 -23.10 3.94 1.50
CA PHE A 218 -22.69 4.82 2.58
C PHE A 218 -21.16 4.93 2.64
N ALA A 219 -20.63 6.10 2.96
CA ALA A 219 -19.21 6.32 3.16
C ALA A 219 -18.96 7.17 4.41
N ASP A 220 -17.87 6.88 5.12
CA ASP A 220 -17.37 7.72 6.21
C ASP A 220 -16.68 8.96 5.61
N ASP A 221 -17.17 10.14 5.96
CA ASP A 221 -16.68 11.43 5.47
C ASP A 221 -15.59 12.07 6.34
N ARG A 222 -15.15 11.36 7.40
CA ARG A 222 -14.10 11.85 8.33
C ARG A 222 -12.71 11.70 7.72
N LEU A 223 -12.36 12.64 6.84
CA LEU A 223 -11.07 12.68 6.14
C LEU A 223 -10.00 13.52 6.89
N ASP A 224 -10.31 14.03 8.07
CA ASP A 224 -9.44 14.84 8.91
C ASP A 224 -8.69 14.03 9.99
N ILE A 225 -9.00 12.73 10.13
CA ILE A 225 -8.39 11.89 11.15
C ILE A 225 -7.02 11.38 10.68
N GLU A 226 -5.95 11.95 11.23
CA GLU A 226 -4.57 11.61 10.86
C GLU A 226 -4.21 10.13 11.08
N ASP A 227 -4.81 9.47 12.07
CA ASP A 227 -4.60 8.05 12.33
C ASP A 227 -5.02 7.14 11.16
N TYR A 228 -5.88 7.64 10.26
CA TYR A 228 -6.29 6.94 9.04
C TYR A 228 -5.49 7.35 7.81
N TRP A 229 -4.52 8.26 7.92
CA TRP A 229 -3.62 8.56 6.80
C TRP A 229 -2.75 7.37 6.46
N ASN A 230 -2.74 7.02 5.20
CA ASN A 230 -1.84 6.00 4.68
C ASN A 230 -0.42 6.55 4.59
N LEU A 231 0.57 5.64 4.57
CA LEU A 231 1.96 6.00 4.76
C LEU A 231 2.92 5.10 3.99
N ILE A 232 4.16 5.57 3.91
CA ILE A 232 5.34 4.81 3.51
C ILE A 232 6.09 4.45 4.79
N ALA A 233 6.37 3.17 5.00
CA ALA A 233 7.13 2.68 6.15
C ALA A 233 8.51 2.17 5.74
N ALA A 234 9.50 2.38 6.62
CA ALA A 234 10.85 1.86 6.52
C ALA A 234 11.28 1.19 7.84
N ARG A 235 12.31 0.36 7.80
CA ARG A 235 12.96 -0.14 9.02
C ARG A 235 13.64 1.01 9.76
N THR A 236 13.48 1.07 11.08
CA THR A 236 14.15 2.08 11.93
C THR A 236 15.68 2.05 11.79
N ALA A 237 16.26 0.86 11.65
CA ALA A 237 17.70 0.69 11.50
C ALA A 237 18.24 1.36 10.22
N ASP A 238 17.49 1.33 9.11
CA ASP A 238 17.90 1.92 7.84
C ASP A 238 18.00 3.46 7.90
N LEU A 239 17.28 4.08 8.82
CA LEU A 239 17.29 5.53 9.00
C LEU A 239 18.53 6.06 9.77
N SER A 240 19.40 5.17 10.19
CA SER A 240 20.72 5.52 10.73
C SER A 240 21.79 5.65 9.63
N ASP A 241 21.46 5.26 8.39
CA ASP A 241 22.33 5.34 7.23
C ASP A 241 21.94 6.56 6.38
N PRO A 242 22.80 7.62 6.32
CA PRO A 242 22.48 8.85 5.58
C PRO A 242 22.22 8.61 4.09
N ASP A 243 22.91 7.66 3.46
CA ASP A 243 22.74 7.35 2.04
C ASP A 243 21.36 6.73 1.78
N LYS A 244 20.88 5.85 2.67
CA LYS A 244 19.52 5.32 2.60
C LYS A 244 18.46 6.38 2.87
N VAL A 245 18.68 7.25 3.84
CA VAL A 245 17.76 8.36 4.15
C VAL A 245 17.58 9.26 2.93
N GLU A 246 18.67 9.58 2.22
CA GLU A 246 18.61 10.40 1.00
C GLU A 246 17.83 9.69 -0.12
N ILE A 247 18.05 8.38 -0.32
CA ILE A 247 17.31 7.58 -1.30
C ILE A 247 15.82 7.53 -0.95
N PHE A 248 15.49 7.28 0.33
CA PHE A 248 14.10 7.22 0.79
C PHE A 248 13.39 8.58 0.70
N ARG A 249 14.11 9.69 0.95
CA ARG A 249 13.62 11.05 0.74
C ARG A 249 13.19 11.26 -0.71
N LYS A 250 14.02 10.87 -1.67
CA LYS A 250 13.69 10.93 -3.10
C LYS A 250 12.46 10.08 -3.44
N VAL A 251 12.29 8.90 -2.83
CA VAL A 251 11.09 8.07 -3.03
C VAL A 251 9.83 8.78 -2.51
N VAL A 252 9.90 9.38 -1.31
CA VAL A 252 8.77 10.14 -0.73
C VAL A 252 8.44 11.35 -1.61
N GLU A 253 9.43 12.15 -2.00
CA GLU A 253 9.25 13.34 -2.85
C GLU A 253 8.70 12.99 -4.23
N ALA A 254 9.19 11.91 -4.86
CA ALA A 254 8.68 11.46 -6.15
C ALA A 254 7.22 11.01 -6.08
N TYR A 255 6.81 10.39 -4.97
CA TYR A 255 5.42 10.04 -4.73
C TYR A 255 4.55 11.28 -4.47
N GLN A 256 4.99 12.21 -3.63
CA GLN A 256 4.25 13.42 -3.24
C GLN A 256 4.32 14.50 -4.34
N SER A 257 3.79 14.20 -5.53
CA SER A 257 3.91 15.02 -6.73
C SER A 257 2.57 15.25 -7.43
N ASP A 258 2.51 16.30 -8.26
CA ASP A 258 1.34 16.58 -9.10
C ASP A 258 0.99 15.40 -10.03
N ALA A 259 2.01 14.64 -10.47
CA ALA A 259 1.79 13.47 -11.31
C ALA A 259 1.06 12.34 -10.56
N THR A 260 1.34 12.14 -9.29
CA THR A 260 0.57 11.22 -8.43
C THR A 260 -0.85 11.73 -8.18
N LEU A 261 -1.04 13.04 -8.01
CA LEU A 261 -2.39 13.63 -7.88
C LEU A 261 -3.24 13.39 -9.14
N GLU A 262 -2.64 13.46 -10.31
CA GLU A 262 -3.35 13.14 -11.56
C GLU A 262 -3.83 11.69 -11.59
N VAL A 263 -3.02 10.72 -11.11
CA VAL A 263 -3.44 9.33 -10.97
C VAL A 263 -4.59 9.18 -9.97
N PHE A 264 -4.57 9.91 -8.85
CA PHE A 264 -5.70 9.90 -7.92
C PHE A 264 -6.99 10.36 -8.58
N ASN A 265 -6.91 11.40 -9.42
CA ASN A 265 -8.06 11.98 -10.11
C ASN A 265 -8.60 11.06 -11.23
N THR A 266 -7.73 10.32 -11.92
CA THR A 266 -8.09 9.53 -13.11
C THR A 266 -8.36 8.07 -12.79
N GLU A 267 -7.50 7.42 -11.99
CA GLU A 267 -7.53 5.97 -11.78
C GLU A 267 -8.19 5.57 -10.45
N CYS A 268 -8.07 6.41 -9.40
CA CYS A 268 -8.56 6.05 -8.06
C CYS A 268 -10.08 6.27 -7.86
N ARG A 269 -10.80 6.60 -8.91
CA ARG A 269 -12.28 6.61 -8.95
C ARG A 269 -12.96 7.34 -7.79
N GLY A 270 -12.35 8.46 -7.34
CA GLY A 270 -12.88 9.31 -6.28
C GLY A 270 -12.61 8.83 -4.84
N PHE A 271 -11.80 7.82 -4.65
CA PHE A 271 -11.49 7.32 -3.30
C PHE A 271 -10.37 8.09 -2.59
N TYR A 272 -9.30 8.52 -3.29
CA TYR A 272 -8.08 8.94 -2.64
C TYR A 272 -7.93 10.46 -2.64
N THR A 273 -7.57 10.98 -1.47
CA THR A 273 -7.23 12.38 -1.25
C THR A 273 -5.82 12.45 -0.65
N PRO A 274 -4.91 13.30 -1.17
CA PRO A 274 -3.57 13.43 -0.60
C PRO A 274 -3.66 13.88 0.87
N ALA A 275 -2.80 13.35 1.72
CA ALA A 275 -2.80 13.66 3.14
C ALA A 275 -1.37 13.78 3.69
N GLY A 276 -1.11 14.86 4.45
CA GLY A 276 0.13 15.06 5.19
C GLY A 276 1.39 15.20 4.34
N TRP A 277 1.29 15.66 3.09
CA TRP A 277 2.44 15.87 2.19
C TRP A 277 3.30 17.07 2.58
N ASP A 278 2.83 17.90 3.49
CA ASP A 278 3.55 19.01 4.10
C ASP A 278 4.44 18.61 5.30
N GLN A 279 4.40 17.34 5.69
CA GLN A 279 5.15 16.81 6.83
C GLN A 279 6.42 16.08 6.36
N ASP A 280 7.61 16.59 6.72
CA ASP A 280 8.87 15.87 6.57
C ASP A 280 9.08 14.96 7.80
N LEU A 281 8.99 13.66 7.60
CA LEU A 281 9.10 12.64 8.65
C LEU A 281 10.45 11.91 8.65
N LEU A 282 11.32 12.20 7.67
CA LEU A 282 12.66 11.63 7.61
C LEU A 282 13.64 12.40 8.50
N PRO A 283 14.68 11.72 9.02
CA PRO A 283 15.77 12.42 9.72
C PRO A 283 16.38 13.51 8.85
N GLN A 284 16.74 14.63 9.48
CA GLN A 284 17.52 15.67 8.79
C GLN A 284 18.96 15.17 8.64
N THR A 285 19.47 15.18 7.43
CA THR A 285 20.84 14.75 7.07
C THR A 285 21.82 15.89 7.21
#